data_37264a197410c06759ae95bfdb3aef2b
#
_entry.id   37264a197410c06759ae95bfdb3aef2b
#
_cell.length_a   1.000
_cell.length_b   1.000
_cell.length_c   1.000
_cell.angle_alpha   90.00
_cell.angle_beta   90.00
_cell.angle_gamma   90.00
#
_symmetry.space_group_name_H-M   'P 1'
#
loop_
_entity.id
_entity.type
_entity.pdbx_description
1 polymer ?
#
loop_
_entity_poly.entity_id
_entity_poly.type
_entity_poly.pdbx_seq_one_letter_code
_entity_poly.pdbx_strand_id
1 'polypeptide(L)'
;MSAVSAGAQSESKIGWSFGLLPSVAYDADLGFQYGALTNVYYYGDGSTYPEYLHSIYLEANRTTKKSGLFRLNFDSRALVPGLHVSADISYMPEEMYDFSGFNGHQAVVNSDWADDGNSSYRSRAFYKYYHDLFRMATDLQGDISNKLKWNAGAGLLVFNAGPVNIDKLNRGQSDNKKLPDTDCLFDKYLQWGLIDSNETQTGTFPYVHGGISYDSRNQSAAPSAGIWADAFVTYTAAFGNLKRFNSLKLNADFRHYLALGTPVAVLAYRLSAQLTLAGQTPFYMTSYHNVLNLKRAIYESLGGSSSLRGITRNRIISDGFALANIELRLRLVKFDIGSSHFYVATNPFVDAGMVLQPTDIDEQQVRIAVAATGEKADDYFDFSSSVYRPHFSGGAGLKVAMNENFILSVDWAMPFSSKDSDKKSNVYVKMGYLF
;
A
#
# COMPACT_ATOMS: atom_id res chain seq x y z
N MET A 1 18.42 -50.01 -20.30
CA MET A 1 19.27 -49.13 -19.45
C MET A 1 18.38 -48.08 -18.89
N SER A 2 17.96 -48.24 -17.63
CA SER A 2 17.06 -47.31 -16.93
C SER A 2 17.92 -46.21 -16.35
N ALA A 3 17.73 -44.98 -16.83
CA ALA A 3 18.31 -43.80 -16.23
C ALA A 3 17.57 -43.50 -14.92
N VAL A 4 18.22 -43.74 -13.80
CA VAL A 4 17.78 -43.28 -12.49
C VAL A 4 17.98 -41.77 -12.47
N SER A 5 16.88 -41.00 -12.51
CA SER A 5 16.91 -39.59 -12.20
C SER A 5 17.15 -39.46 -10.71
N ALA A 6 18.37 -39.10 -10.32
CA ALA A 6 18.64 -38.64 -8.97
C ALA A 6 17.94 -37.28 -8.77
N GLY A 7 16.73 -37.31 -8.23
CA GLY A 7 16.10 -36.13 -7.67
C GLY A 7 16.98 -35.64 -6.54
N ALA A 8 17.50 -34.43 -6.65
CA ALA A 8 18.14 -33.76 -5.54
C ALA A 8 17.10 -33.63 -4.41
N GLN A 9 17.18 -34.53 -3.42
CA GLN A 9 16.48 -34.35 -2.16
C GLN A 9 17.00 -33.03 -1.55
N SER A 10 16.19 -32.00 -1.49
CA SER A 10 16.52 -30.83 -0.71
C SER A 10 16.65 -31.29 0.74
N GLU A 11 17.85 -31.22 1.29
CA GLU A 11 18.08 -31.54 2.70
C GLU A 11 17.10 -30.75 3.56
N SER A 12 16.35 -31.43 4.42
CA SER A 12 15.43 -30.79 5.35
C SER A 12 16.23 -29.89 6.28
N LYS A 13 15.86 -28.61 6.36
CA LYS A 13 16.49 -27.67 7.31
C LYS A 13 16.02 -27.99 8.72
N ILE A 14 16.96 -28.02 9.66
CA ILE A 14 16.77 -28.31 11.07
C ILE A 14 17.23 -27.08 11.88
N GLY A 15 16.56 -26.78 13.00
CA GLY A 15 16.93 -25.69 13.88
C GLY A 15 16.75 -24.30 13.22
N TRP A 16 17.67 -23.40 13.48
CA TRP A 16 17.62 -22.03 13.01
C TRP A 16 18.25 -21.85 11.61
N SER A 17 17.60 -21.07 10.77
CA SER A 17 18.13 -20.65 9.46
C SER A 17 17.85 -19.15 9.28
N PHE A 18 18.79 -18.41 8.76
CA PHE A 18 18.64 -16.99 8.49
C PHE A 18 19.13 -16.61 7.12
N GLY A 19 18.58 -15.52 6.58
CA GLY A 19 19.02 -14.91 5.34
C GLY A 19 18.97 -13.40 5.45
N LEU A 20 20.06 -12.73 5.11
CA LEU A 20 20.14 -11.27 5.02
C LEU A 20 20.13 -10.87 3.55
N LEU A 21 19.24 -9.93 3.20
CA LEU A 21 19.10 -9.43 1.83
C LEU A 21 19.13 -7.90 1.84
N PRO A 22 19.71 -7.27 0.81
CA PRO A 22 19.52 -5.85 0.59
C PRO A 22 18.05 -5.56 0.23
N SER A 23 17.49 -4.50 0.81
CA SER A 23 16.17 -3.97 0.43
C SER A 23 16.40 -2.87 -0.59
N VAL A 24 16.26 -3.19 -1.87
CA VAL A 24 16.47 -2.27 -2.99
C VAL A 24 15.23 -2.29 -3.88
N ALA A 25 14.63 -1.11 -4.09
CA ALA A 25 13.48 -0.94 -4.96
C ALA A 25 13.48 0.47 -5.57
N TYR A 26 12.65 0.67 -6.57
CA TYR A 26 12.36 1.98 -7.12
C TYR A 26 10.87 2.15 -7.30
N ASP A 27 10.37 3.28 -6.84
CA ASP A 27 8.99 3.70 -6.98
C ASP A 27 8.96 5.14 -7.50
N ALA A 28 8.15 5.41 -8.50
CA ALA A 28 8.06 6.74 -9.11
C ALA A 28 7.62 7.82 -8.10
N ASP A 29 6.83 7.44 -7.10
CA ASP A 29 6.31 8.34 -6.08
C ASP A 29 7.27 8.46 -4.88
N LEU A 30 7.94 7.36 -4.47
CA LEU A 30 8.84 7.31 -3.30
C LEU A 30 10.33 7.48 -3.65
N GLY A 31 10.70 7.31 -4.91
CA GLY A 31 12.08 7.33 -5.38
C GLY A 31 12.81 6.00 -5.15
N PHE A 32 14.14 6.06 -5.06
CA PHE A 32 14.99 4.90 -4.83
C PHE A 32 14.96 4.51 -3.35
N GLN A 33 14.64 3.23 -3.09
CA GLN A 33 14.68 2.62 -1.76
C GLN A 33 15.99 1.89 -1.55
N TYR A 34 16.55 2.04 -0.36
CA TYR A 34 17.76 1.35 0.09
C TYR A 34 17.61 0.93 1.55
N GLY A 35 18.19 -0.22 1.88
CA GLY A 35 18.10 -0.76 3.22
C GLY A 35 18.49 -2.22 3.28
N ALA A 36 18.06 -2.91 4.33
CA ALA A 36 18.29 -4.32 4.53
C ALA A 36 17.07 -4.99 5.15
N LEU A 37 16.90 -6.25 4.87
CA LEU A 37 15.91 -7.10 5.51
C LEU A 37 16.53 -8.48 5.85
N THR A 38 16.03 -9.09 6.90
CA THR A 38 16.41 -10.45 7.28
C THR A 38 15.20 -11.26 7.70
N ASN A 39 15.20 -12.52 7.34
CA ASN A 39 14.28 -13.52 7.86
C ASN A 39 15.08 -14.56 8.66
N VAL A 40 14.64 -14.80 9.89
CA VAL A 40 15.15 -15.87 10.75
C VAL A 40 14.04 -16.89 10.90
N TYR A 41 14.30 -18.13 10.51
CA TYR A 41 13.33 -19.22 10.57
C TYR A 41 13.79 -20.28 11.58
N TYR A 42 12.83 -20.86 12.28
CA TYR A 42 13.05 -22.01 13.14
C TYR A 42 12.21 -23.19 12.66
N TYR A 43 12.89 -24.29 12.31
CA TYR A 43 12.28 -25.50 11.73
C TYR A 43 12.17 -26.65 12.73
N GLY A 44 12.62 -26.47 14.00
CA GLY A 44 12.61 -27.54 15.00
C GLY A 44 13.48 -28.71 14.56
N ASP A 45 12.93 -29.90 14.55
CA ASP A 45 13.57 -31.12 14.09
C ASP A 45 13.51 -31.33 12.56
N GLY A 46 12.91 -30.40 11.82
CA GLY A 46 12.77 -30.45 10.37
C GLY A 46 11.59 -31.28 9.87
N SER A 47 10.78 -31.84 10.73
CA SER A 47 9.64 -32.70 10.37
C SER A 47 8.55 -31.96 9.59
N THR A 48 8.45 -30.64 9.75
CA THR A 48 7.48 -29.79 9.03
C THR A 48 8.06 -29.09 7.81
N TYR A 49 9.36 -29.27 7.51
CA TYR A 49 9.99 -28.62 6.37
C TYR A 49 9.24 -28.92 5.05
N PRO A 50 8.99 -27.92 4.19
CA PRO A 50 9.53 -26.54 4.16
C PRO A 50 8.77 -25.52 5.06
N GLU A 51 7.76 -25.92 5.81
CA GLU A 51 7.03 -25.06 6.70
C GLU A 51 7.88 -24.79 7.97
N TYR A 52 7.98 -23.53 8.38
CA TYR A 52 8.66 -23.15 9.62
C TYR A 52 7.70 -23.23 10.82
N LEU A 53 8.23 -23.47 12.00
CA LEU A 53 7.49 -23.37 13.27
C LEU A 53 7.38 -21.91 13.73
N HIS A 54 8.49 -21.16 13.60
CA HIS A 54 8.55 -19.74 13.95
C HIS A 54 9.35 -18.97 12.89
N SER A 55 8.96 -17.73 12.63
CA SER A 55 9.79 -16.80 11.86
C SER A 55 9.85 -15.43 12.50
N ILE A 56 11.01 -14.77 12.37
CA ILE A 56 11.23 -13.39 12.74
C ILE A 56 11.69 -12.65 11.50
N TYR A 57 10.94 -11.65 11.12
CA TYR A 57 11.28 -10.75 10.01
C TYR A 57 11.69 -9.38 10.55
N LEU A 58 12.83 -8.90 10.12
CA LEU A 58 13.33 -7.56 10.40
C LEU A 58 13.57 -6.84 9.09
N GLU A 59 13.12 -5.60 9.01
CA GLU A 59 13.36 -4.72 7.86
C GLU A 59 13.67 -3.30 8.34
N ALA A 60 14.69 -2.70 7.71
CA ALA A 60 14.99 -1.29 7.87
C ALA A 60 15.34 -0.71 6.51
N ASN A 61 14.53 0.21 6.03
CA ASN A 61 14.77 0.89 4.76
C ASN A 61 14.42 2.39 4.81
N ARG A 62 14.96 3.11 3.84
CA ARG A 62 14.68 4.51 3.57
C ARG A 62 14.57 4.72 2.07
N THR A 63 13.87 5.78 1.68
CA THR A 63 13.78 6.21 0.30
C THR A 63 14.42 7.58 0.09
N THR A 64 14.79 7.88 -1.15
CA THR A 64 15.37 9.18 -1.50
C THR A 64 14.40 10.34 -1.32
N LYS A 65 13.07 10.07 -1.32
CA LYS A 65 12.03 11.08 -1.06
C LYS A 65 11.59 11.11 0.42
N LYS A 66 12.45 10.63 1.35
CA LYS A 66 12.30 10.78 2.80
C LYS A 66 11.22 9.93 3.46
N SER A 67 10.75 8.90 2.80
CA SER A 67 9.94 7.84 3.43
C SER A 67 10.82 6.75 4.03
N GLY A 68 10.28 5.92 4.91
CA GLY A 68 11.00 4.79 5.50
C GLY A 68 10.08 3.74 6.08
N LEU A 69 10.64 2.55 6.30
CA LEU A 69 9.99 1.45 6.99
C LEU A 69 10.99 0.79 7.93
N PHE A 70 10.63 0.74 9.21
CA PHE A 70 11.33 -0.05 10.24
C PHE A 70 10.32 -1.05 10.79
N ARG A 71 10.56 -2.34 10.63
CA ARG A 71 9.60 -3.38 10.93
C ARG A 71 10.22 -4.57 11.64
N LEU A 72 9.56 -5.04 12.68
CA LEU A 72 9.75 -6.33 13.31
C LEU A 72 8.44 -7.09 13.20
N ASN A 73 8.47 -8.27 12.60
CA ASN A 73 7.32 -9.17 12.55
C ASN A 73 7.73 -10.54 13.09
N PHE A 74 6.93 -11.08 14.00
CA PHE A 74 6.98 -12.44 14.47
C PHE A 74 5.79 -13.21 13.90
N ASP A 75 6.03 -14.42 13.40
CA ASP A 75 5.00 -15.28 12.80
C ASP A 75 5.23 -16.71 13.29
N SER A 76 4.19 -17.37 13.77
CA SER A 76 4.29 -18.71 14.37
C SER A 76 3.04 -19.53 14.13
N ARG A 77 3.26 -20.80 13.74
CA ARG A 77 2.23 -21.84 13.65
C ARG A 77 2.32 -22.85 14.78
N ALA A 78 3.29 -22.69 15.66
CA ALA A 78 3.57 -23.63 16.74
C ALA A 78 3.46 -23.01 18.14
N LEU A 79 3.29 -21.67 18.26
CA LEU A 79 3.19 -21.00 19.56
C LEU A 79 1.95 -21.42 20.32
N VAL A 80 0.81 -21.53 19.60
CA VAL A 80 -0.46 -22.03 20.16
C VAL A 80 -0.95 -23.14 19.23
N PRO A 81 -1.16 -24.37 19.71
CA PRO A 81 -1.64 -25.48 18.88
C PRO A 81 -2.94 -25.13 18.14
N GLY A 82 -2.97 -25.37 16.84
CA GLY A 82 -4.13 -25.10 15.98
C GLY A 82 -4.34 -23.64 15.60
N LEU A 83 -3.48 -22.73 16.06
CA LEU A 83 -3.55 -21.31 15.70
C LEU A 83 -2.27 -20.85 15.01
N HIS A 84 -2.46 -20.01 14.00
CA HIS A 84 -1.39 -19.20 13.44
C HIS A 84 -1.39 -17.85 14.16
N VAL A 85 -0.29 -17.50 14.79
CA VAL A 85 -0.12 -16.26 15.57
C VAL A 85 0.88 -15.36 14.86
N SER A 86 0.52 -14.10 14.66
CA SER A 86 1.43 -13.08 14.13
C SER A 86 1.43 -11.86 15.05
N ALA A 87 2.60 -11.27 15.24
CA ALA A 87 2.77 -9.99 15.94
C ALA A 87 3.67 -9.09 15.10
N ASP A 88 3.32 -7.81 15.00
CA ASP A 88 4.00 -6.83 14.15
C ASP A 88 4.21 -5.53 14.90
N ILE A 89 5.41 -4.99 14.82
CA ILE A 89 5.75 -3.63 15.25
C ILE A 89 6.38 -2.94 14.06
N SER A 90 5.80 -1.82 13.65
CA SER A 90 6.27 -1.07 12.49
C SER A 90 6.31 0.43 12.78
N TYR A 91 7.34 1.10 12.28
CA TYR A 91 7.44 2.55 12.26
C TYR A 91 7.65 3.01 10.83
N MET A 92 6.79 3.88 10.35
CA MET A 92 6.71 4.34 8.97
C MET A 92 6.74 5.88 8.93
N PRO A 93 7.95 6.48 9.02
CA PRO A 93 8.11 7.92 8.91
C PRO A 93 8.03 8.40 7.46
N GLU A 94 7.32 9.50 7.24
CA GLU A 94 7.24 10.18 5.96
C GLU A 94 7.32 11.70 6.12
N GLU A 95 8.42 12.29 5.68
CA GLU A 95 8.64 13.74 5.74
C GLU A 95 7.79 14.50 4.72
N MET A 96 7.39 13.83 3.64
CA MET A 96 6.68 14.39 2.49
C MET A 96 5.67 13.37 1.95
N TYR A 97 4.59 13.12 2.71
CA TYR A 97 3.52 12.22 2.32
C TYR A 97 2.59 12.89 1.31
N ASP A 98 2.17 12.17 0.28
CA ASP A 98 1.36 12.70 -0.81
C ASP A 98 -0.04 13.07 -0.36
N PHE A 99 -0.48 14.30 -0.71
CA PHE A 99 -1.79 14.83 -0.43
C PHE A 99 -2.28 15.69 -1.59
N SER A 100 -3.25 15.21 -2.34
CA SER A 100 -3.84 15.91 -3.49
C SER A 100 -5.23 16.46 -3.21
N GLY A 101 -5.68 16.43 -1.95
CA GLY A 101 -7.04 16.75 -1.55
C GLY A 101 -7.95 15.53 -1.50
N PHE A 102 -9.24 15.74 -1.23
CA PHE A 102 -10.23 14.69 -1.04
C PHE A 102 -11.05 14.43 -2.31
N ASN A 103 -11.72 13.27 -2.35
CA ASN A 103 -12.74 12.90 -3.33
C ASN A 103 -12.25 12.81 -4.80
N GLY A 104 -10.97 12.47 -5.02
CA GLY A 104 -10.45 12.17 -6.34
C GLY A 104 -10.66 13.31 -7.34
N HIS A 105 -11.53 13.13 -8.34
CA HIS A 105 -11.72 14.13 -9.43
C HIS A 105 -12.25 15.49 -8.97
N GLN A 106 -12.82 15.59 -7.77
CA GLN A 106 -13.21 16.88 -7.21
C GLN A 106 -12.03 17.71 -6.69
N ALA A 107 -10.90 17.10 -6.41
CA ALA A 107 -9.66 17.80 -6.06
C ALA A 107 -8.89 18.15 -7.35
N VAL A 108 -8.66 19.43 -7.60
CA VAL A 108 -7.85 19.91 -8.73
C VAL A 108 -6.37 19.86 -8.37
N VAL A 109 -5.58 19.24 -9.22
CA VAL A 109 -4.11 19.21 -9.12
C VAL A 109 -3.53 20.01 -10.27
N ASN A 110 -2.79 21.08 -9.95
CA ASN A 110 -2.01 21.85 -10.90
C ASN A 110 -0.52 21.47 -10.73
N SER A 111 0.01 20.67 -11.65
CA SER A 111 1.39 20.19 -11.61
C SER A 111 2.42 21.32 -11.68
N ASP A 112 2.07 22.46 -12.30
CA ASP A 112 2.96 23.61 -12.44
C ASP A 112 3.35 24.22 -11.08
N TRP A 113 2.48 24.07 -10.05
CA TRP A 113 2.76 24.56 -8.70
C TRP A 113 3.87 23.78 -7.99
N ALA A 114 4.14 22.56 -8.43
CA ALA A 114 5.20 21.72 -7.88
C ALA A 114 6.44 21.61 -8.77
N ASP A 115 6.40 22.22 -9.97
CA ASP A 115 7.49 22.23 -10.96
C ASP A 115 8.32 23.52 -10.84
N ASP A 116 9.56 23.40 -10.37
CA ASP A 116 10.49 24.53 -10.17
C ASP A 116 10.97 25.19 -11.48
N GLY A 117 10.68 24.60 -12.62
CA GLY A 117 10.88 25.21 -13.96
C GLY A 117 9.74 26.11 -14.41
N ASN A 118 8.61 26.15 -13.71
CA ASN A 118 7.42 26.89 -14.10
C ASN A 118 7.30 28.23 -13.39
N SER A 119 6.79 29.25 -14.08
CA SER A 119 6.58 30.60 -13.53
C SER A 119 5.51 30.65 -12.39
N SER A 120 4.61 29.67 -12.34
CA SER A 120 3.60 29.54 -11.29
C SER A 120 4.04 28.65 -10.14
N TYR A 121 5.31 28.26 -10.10
CA TYR A 121 5.88 27.42 -9.05
C TYR A 121 5.59 27.95 -7.65
N ARG A 122 5.09 27.10 -6.77
CA ARG A 122 4.88 27.39 -5.35
C ARG A 122 5.92 26.65 -4.49
N SER A 123 5.91 25.32 -4.55
CA SER A 123 6.88 24.46 -3.85
C SER A 123 6.79 23.02 -4.34
N ARG A 124 7.92 22.32 -4.43
CA ARG A 124 7.92 20.85 -4.65
C ARG A 124 7.24 20.09 -3.50
N ALA A 125 7.04 20.73 -2.35
CA ALA A 125 6.31 20.18 -1.22
C ALA A 125 4.81 20.57 -1.25
N PHE A 126 4.31 21.30 -2.25
CA PHE A 126 2.96 21.84 -2.25
C PHE A 126 1.88 20.79 -2.02
N TYR A 127 1.99 19.63 -2.68
CA TYR A 127 1.07 18.49 -2.53
C TYR A 127 1.58 17.47 -1.51
N LYS A 128 2.16 17.92 -0.40
CA LYS A 128 2.74 17.07 0.63
C LYS A 128 2.33 17.55 2.03
N TYR A 129 2.36 16.62 2.99
CA TYR A 129 2.30 16.91 4.40
C TYR A 129 3.21 15.95 5.18
N TYR A 130 3.53 16.27 6.43
CA TYR A 130 4.28 15.39 7.32
C TYR A 130 3.38 14.30 7.86
N HIS A 131 3.83 13.05 7.82
CA HIS A 131 3.07 11.91 8.30
C HIS A 131 3.99 10.85 8.88
N ASP A 132 3.74 10.46 10.12
CA ASP A 132 4.35 9.31 10.77
C ASP A 132 3.30 8.33 11.23
N LEU A 133 3.58 7.05 11.10
CA LEU A 133 2.77 6.00 11.69
C LEU A 133 3.66 5.04 12.49
N PHE A 134 3.36 4.92 13.79
CA PHE A 134 3.78 3.77 14.58
C PHE A 134 2.60 2.80 14.73
N ARG A 135 2.85 1.52 14.48
CA ARG A 135 1.85 0.46 14.52
C ARG A 135 2.33 -0.70 15.36
N MET A 136 1.45 -1.20 16.22
CA MET A 136 1.56 -2.51 16.84
C MET A 136 0.33 -3.33 16.46
N ALA A 137 0.51 -4.60 16.12
CA ALA A 137 -0.58 -5.49 15.76
C ALA A 137 -0.30 -6.90 16.27
N THR A 138 -1.34 -7.59 16.69
CA THR A 138 -1.33 -9.03 16.99
C THR A 138 -2.53 -9.66 16.33
N ASP A 139 -2.32 -10.76 15.63
CA ASP A 139 -3.33 -11.45 14.86
C ASP A 139 -3.31 -12.95 15.13
N LEU A 140 -4.49 -13.50 15.22
CA LEU A 140 -4.77 -14.92 15.37
C LEU A 140 -5.55 -15.40 14.15
N GLN A 141 -5.17 -16.54 13.60
CA GLN A 141 -5.89 -17.21 12.54
C GLN A 141 -6.06 -18.67 12.88
N GLY A 142 -7.27 -19.16 12.70
CA GLY A 142 -7.60 -20.59 12.91
C GLY A 142 -8.40 -21.13 11.72
N ASP A 143 -8.34 -22.46 11.55
CA ASP A 143 -9.02 -23.13 10.46
C ASP A 143 -10.51 -23.38 10.82
N ILE A 144 -11.41 -23.01 9.90
CA ILE A 144 -12.81 -23.45 9.90
C ILE A 144 -12.93 -24.69 9.02
N SER A 145 -12.19 -24.70 7.90
CA SER A 145 -12.04 -25.85 7.00
C SER A 145 -10.71 -25.74 6.26
N ASN A 146 -10.38 -26.71 5.42
CA ASN A 146 -9.12 -26.72 4.65
C ASN A 146 -8.84 -25.45 3.82
N LYS A 147 -9.88 -24.68 3.47
CA LYS A 147 -9.76 -23.47 2.64
C LYS A 147 -10.30 -22.22 3.31
N LEU A 148 -11.09 -22.38 4.36
CA LEU A 148 -11.74 -21.27 5.06
C LEU A 148 -11.13 -21.13 6.45
N LYS A 149 -10.72 -19.90 6.79
CA LYS A 149 -10.10 -19.53 8.07
C LYS A 149 -10.83 -18.36 8.69
N TRP A 150 -10.89 -18.32 10.01
CA TRP A 150 -11.26 -17.13 10.75
C TRP A 150 -9.99 -16.35 11.12
N ASN A 151 -10.14 -15.03 11.27
CA ASN A 151 -9.08 -14.13 11.72
C ASN A 151 -9.64 -13.23 12.80
N ALA A 152 -8.86 -12.98 13.84
CA ALA A 152 -9.15 -11.98 14.86
C ALA A 152 -7.86 -11.33 15.31
N GLY A 153 -7.89 -10.03 15.56
CA GLY A 153 -6.70 -9.32 15.98
C GLY A 153 -7.00 -8.05 16.72
N ALA A 154 -5.94 -7.51 17.32
CA ALA A 154 -5.96 -6.24 18.02
C ALA A 154 -4.65 -5.49 17.79
N GLY A 155 -4.69 -4.19 17.91
CA GLY A 155 -3.49 -3.38 17.75
C GLY A 155 -3.65 -1.95 18.18
N LEU A 156 -2.58 -1.20 17.95
CA LEU A 156 -2.48 0.20 18.28
C LEU A 156 -1.86 0.93 17.10
N LEU A 157 -2.47 2.04 16.71
CA LEU A 157 -1.96 2.95 15.72
C LEU A 157 -1.67 4.29 16.41
N VAL A 158 -0.49 4.83 16.18
CA VAL A 158 -0.14 6.18 16.63
C VAL A 158 0.28 6.98 15.41
N PHE A 159 -0.53 7.98 15.08
CA PHE A 159 -0.29 8.87 13.95
C PHE A 159 0.19 10.24 14.42
N ASN A 160 1.16 10.78 13.68
CA ASN A 160 1.49 12.19 13.69
C ASN A 160 1.30 12.74 12.28
N ALA A 161 0.47 13.74 12.12
CA ALA A 161 0.24 14.42 10.86
C ALA A 161 0.34 15.93 11.05
N GLY A 162 0.90 16.61 10.08
CA GLY A 162 1.07 18.07 10.20
C GLY A 162 1.71 18.69 8.96
N PRO A 163 1.96 20.01 9.02
CA PRO A 163 2.69 20.71 7.97
C PRO A 163 4.06 20.10 7.67
N VAL A 164 4.49 20.20 6.42
CA VAL A 164 5.85 19.81 6.04
C VAL A 164 6.86 20.70 6.78
N ASN A 165 7.85 20.09 7.43
CA ASN A 165 8.91 20.85 8.10
C ASN A 165 9.96 21.34 7.08
N ILE A 166 9.69 22.50 6.47
CA ILE A 166 10.53 23.11 5.43
C ILE A 166 11.95 23.38 5.95
N ASP A 167 12.11 23.89 7.18
CA ASP A 167 13.42 24.15 7.79
C ASP A 167 14.27 22.88 7.90
N LYS A 168 13.65 21.77 8.33
CA LYS A 168 14.32 20.47 8.41
C LYS A 168 14.75 19.96 7.04
N LEU A 169 13.92 20.13 6.01
CA LEU A 169 14.20 19.69 4.64
C LEU A 169 15.29 20.57 4.00
N ASN A 170 15.33 21.86 4.32
CA ASN A 170 16.29 22.83 3.79
C ASN A 170 17.66 22.75 4.49
N ARG A 171 17.75 22.07 5.64
CA ARG A 171 19.00 21.98 6.38
C ARG A 171 20.10 21.29 5.56
N GLY A 172 21.20 22.00 5.33
CA GLY A 172 22.34 21.51 4.55
C GLY A 172 22.13 21.51 3.02
N GLN A 173 21.03 22.07 2.54
CA GLN A 173 20.82 22.27 1.10
C GLN A 173 21.48 23.56 0.61
N SER A 174 21.97 23.54 -0.63
CA SER A 174 22.39 24.77 -1.32
C SER A 174 21.16 25.63 -1.65
N ASP A 175 21.36 26.96 -1.74
CA ASP A 175 20.25 27.92 -1.89
C ASP A 175 19.33 27.63 -3.09
N ASN A 176 19.89 27.18 -4.20
CA ASN A 176 19.13 26.80 -5.39
C ASN A 176 18.31 25.49 -5.27
N LYS A 177 18.49 24.76 -4.15
CA LYS A 177 17.74 23.50 -3.87
C LYS A 177 16.79 23.64 -2.69
N LYS A 178 16.84 24.78 -1.99
CA LYS A 178 15.93 25.02 -0.88
C LYS A 178 14.49 25.11 -1.35
N LEU A 179 13.60 24.55 -0.55
CA LEU A 179 12.16 24.71 -0.74
C LEU A 179 11.75 26.11 -0.27
N PRO A 180 10.86 26.79 -1.00
CA PRO A 180 10.24 28.02 -0.52
C PRO A 180 9.45 27.77 0.77
N ASP A 181 9.47 28.77 1.66
CA ASP A 181 8.63 28.78 2.86
C ASP A 181 7.23 29.32 2.46
N THR A 182 6.39 28.44 1.99
CA THR A 182 5.03 28.73 1.52
C THR A 182 4.07 27.68 2.02
N ASP A 183 2.82 28.07 2.25
CA ASP A 183 1.74 27.16 2.61
C ASP A 183 1.60 26.05 1.57
N CYS A 184 1.65 24.80 2.01
CA CYS A 184 1.30 23.63 1.23
C CYS A 184 -0.22 23.47 1.13
N LEU A 185 -0.70 22.57 0.29
CA LEU A 185 -2.15 22.30 0.17
C LEU A 185 -2.75 21.86 1.51
N PHE A 186 -1.99 21.10 2.30
CA PHE A 186 -2.39 20.67 3.64
C PHE A 186 -2.68 21.86 4.56
N ASP A 187 -1.80 22.87 4.57
CA ASP A 187 -1.97 24.08 5.38
C ASP A 187 -3.23 24.84 4.97
N LYS A 188 -3.51 24.91 3.67
CA LYS A 188 -4.71 25.52 3.12
C LYS A 188 -5.98 24.78 3.54
N TYR A 189 -5.98 23.45 3.52
CA TYR A 189 -7.10 22.64 3.97
C TYR A 189 -7.40 22.83 5.46
N LEU A 190 -6.35 23.04 6.29
CA LEU A 190 -6.52 23.45 7.69
C LEU A 190 -7.14 24.85 7.79
N GLN A 191 -6.64 25.83 7.03
CA GLN A 191 -7.14 27.21 7.02
C GLN A 191 -8.60 27.28 6.57
N TRP A 192 -8.99 26.43 5.62
CA TRP A 192 -10.37 26.36 5.10
C TRP A 192 -11.30 25.50 5.95
N GLY A 193 -10.80 24.87 7.01
CA GLY A 193 -11.60 24.05 7.92
C GLY A 193 -11.99 22.67 7.34
N LEU A 194 -11.35 22.23 6.25
CA LEU A 194 -11.55 20.90 5.66
C LEU A 194 -10.83 19.79 6.43
N ILE A 195 -9.79 20.15 7.15
CA ILE A 195 -9.08 19.32 8.12
C ILE A 195 -9.22 19.99 9.48
N ASP A 196 -9.63 19.23 10.49
CA ASP A 196 -9.74 19.73 11.85
C ASP A 196 -8.34 19.90 12.47
N SER A 197 -8.11 21.03 13.14
CA SER A 197 -6.85 21.31 13.84
C SER A 197 -6.49 20.25 14.89
N ASN A 198 -7.46 19.55 15.47
CA ASN A 198 -7.21 18.44 16.38
C ASN A 198 -6.54 17.26 15.67
N GLU A 199 -6.71 17.10 14.36
CA GLU A 199 -6.08 16.04 13.56
C GLU A 199 -4.58 16.27 13.35
N THR A 200 -4.06 17.46 13.65
CA THR A 200 -2.61 17.73 13.63
C THR A 200 -1.91 17.35 14.93
N GLN A 201 -2.66 16.93 15.94
CA GLN A 201 -2.10 16.39 17.17
C GLN A 201 -1.78 14.90 17.01
N THR A 202 -0.91 14.38 17.88
CA THR A 202 -0.67 12.93 17.94
C THR A 202 -1.96 12.19 18.25
N GLY A 203 -2.40 11.37 17.30
CA GLY A 203 -3.57 10.51 17.44
C GLY A 203 -3.20 9.09 17.84
N THR A 204 -3.83 8.57 18.90
CA THR A 204 -3.64 7.19 19.37
C THR A 204 -4.95 6.43 19.22
N PHE A 205 -4.92 5.36 18.42
CA PHE A 205 -6.09 4.61 18.00
C PHE A 205 -5.90 3.11 18.25
N PRO A 206 -6.31 2.58 19.40
CA PRO A 206 -6.44 1.13 19.55
C PRO A 206 -7.55 0.62 18.66
N TYR A 207 -7.36 -0.58 18.11
CA TYR A 207 -8.34 -1.23 17.26
C TYR A 207 -8.45 -2.72 17.55
N VAL A 208 -9.59 -3.28 17.20
CA VAL A 208 -9.83 -4.71 17.12
C VAL A 208 -10.45 -5.04 15.77
N HIS A 209 -10.13 -6.20 15.23
CA HIS A 209 -10.77 -6.65 14.00
C HIS A 209 -11.09 -8.14 14.07
N GLY A 210 -12.02 -8.54 13.23
CA GLY A 210 -12.38 -9.94 13.01
C GLY A 210 -12.86 -10.14 11.60
N GLY A 211 -12.63 -11.33 11.07
CA GLY A 211 -12.99 -11.64 9.69
C GLY A 211 -12.78 -13.08 9.30
N ILE A 212 -12.93 -13.32 8.01
CA ILE A 212 -12.77 -14.62 7.38
C ILE A 212 -11.87 -14.49 6.14
N SER A 213 -11.11 -15.55 5.88
CA SER A 213 -10.27 -15.68 4.69
C SER A 213 -10.54 -17.00 4.01
N TYR A 214 -10.76 -16.98 2.72
CA TYR A 214 -10.87 -18.18 1.87
C TYR A 214 -9.68 -18.23 0.93
N ASP A 215 -8.92 -19.33 0.92
CA ASP A 215 -7.77 -19.53 0.06
C ASP A 215 -7.80 -20.92 -0.59
N SER A 216 -7.97 -20.96 -1.90
CA SER A 216 -7.93 -22.17 -2.74
C SER A 216 -6.87 -22.07 -3.83
N ARG A 217 -5.93 -21.14 -3.72
CA ARG A 217 -4.85 -20.98 -4.69
C ARG A 217 -3.96 -22.23 -4.74
N ASN A 218 -3.48 -22.55 -5.94
CA ASN A 218 -2.55 -23.64 -6.11
C ASN A 218 -1.14 -23.36 -5.58
N GLN A 219 -0.77 -22.07 -5.46
CA GLN A 219 0.51 -21.63 -4.89
C GLN A 219 0.40 -20.17 -4.42
N SER A 220 1.26 -19.72 -3.49
CA SER A 220 1.17 -18.39 -2.87
C SER A 220 1.87 -17.29 -3.65
N ALA A 221 3.03 -17.54 -4.26
CA ALA A 221 3.87 -16.49 -4.85
C ALA A 221 3.42 -16.04 -6.24
N ALA A 222 3.05 -16.97 -7.12
CA ALA A 222 2.62 -16.69 -8.49
C ALA A 222 1.45 -17.61 -8.87
N PRO A 223 0.29 -17.50 -8.22
CA PRO A 223 -0.83 -18.40 -8.43
C PRO A 223 -1.30 -18.37 -9.88
N SER A 224 -1.56 -19.57 -10.42
CA SER A 224 -2.12 -19.76 -11.76
C SER A 224 -3.57 -20.23 -11.74
N ALA A 225 -4.08 -20.67 -10.59
CA ALA A 225 -5.46 -21.11 -10.41
C ALA A 225 -5.93 -20.89 -8.98
N GLY A 226 -7.24 -20.73 -8.81
CA GLY A 226 -7.89 -20.64 -7.51
C GLY A 226 -8.27 -19.23 -7.11
N ILE A 227 -8.83 -19.10 -5.91
CA ILE A 227 -9.40 -17.88 -5.35
C ILE A 227 -8.70 -17.60 -4.02
N TRP A 228 -8.46 -16.33 -3.74
CA TRP A 228 -8.21 -15.79 -2.41
C TRP A 228 -9.22 -14.68 -2.13
N ALA A 229 -9.96 -14.81 -1.05
CA ALA A 229 -10.92 -13.80 -0.64
C ALA A 229 -10.82 -13.56 0.87
N ASP A 230 -10.78 -12.28 1.26
CA ASP A 230 -10.72 -11.82 2.65
C ASP A 230 -11.87 -10.85 2.90
N ALA A 231 -12.47 -10.91 4.06
CA ALA A 231 -13.42 -9.91 4.55
C ALA A 231 -13.21 -9.67 6.05
N PHE A 232 -13.03 -8.41 6.44
CA PHE A 232 -12.76 -8.01 7.81
C PHE A 232 -13.63 -6.83 8.22
N VAL A 233 -14.06 -6.84 9.47
CA VAL A 233 -14.65 -5.68 10.13
C VAL A 233 -13.67 -5.20 11.20
N THR A 234 -13.34 -3.92 11.18
CA THR A 234 -12.41 -3.29 12.13
C THR A 234 -13.13 -2.19 12.89
N TYR A 235 -13.12 -2.29 14.21
CA TYR A 235 -13.53 -1.21 15.10
C TYR A 235 -12.27 -0.50 15.60
N THR A 236 -12.23 0.83 15.42
CA THR A 236 -11.16 1.70 15.90
C THR A 236 -11.72 2.66 16.92
N ALA A 237 -11.10 2.73 18.09
CA ALA A 237 -11.46 3.67 19.16
C ALA A 237 -10.52 4.87 19.15
N ALA A 238 -11.07 6.05 19.53
CA ALA A 238 -10.34 7.28 19.70
C ALA A 238 -10.72 7.95 21.02
N PHE A 239 -9.81 8.74 21.60
CA PHE A 239 -9.95 9.33 22.92
C PHE A 239 -9.61 10.83 22.92
N GLY A 240 -9.93 11.51 24.02
CA GLY A 240 -9.60 12.93 24.22
C GLY A 240 -10.26 13.82 23.16
N ASN A 241 -9.49 14.73 22.58
CA ASN A 241 -9.96 15.67 21.56
C ASN A 241 -10.35 14.97 20.25
N LEU A 242 -9.86 13.73 20.03
CA LEU A 242 -10.14 12.91 18.86
C LEU A 242 -11.29 11.92 19.07
N LYS A 243 -12.01 11.96 20.22
CA LYS A 243 -13.07 10.99 20.58
C LYS A 243 -14.19 10.85 19.54
N ARG A 244 -14.38 11.85 18.66
CA ARG A 244 -15.36 11.79 17.56
C ARG A 244 -14.99 10.79 16.47
N PHE A 245 -13.70 10.43 16.36
CA PHE A 245 -13.17 9.57 15.31
C PHE A 245 -13.20 8.07 15.65
N ASN A 246 -14.19 7.64 16.43
CA ASN A 246 -14.50 6.22 16.56
C ASN A 246 -15.12 5.73 15.25
N SER A 247 -14.66 4.60 14.75
CA SER A 247 -15.14 4.11 13.45
C SER A 247 -15.25 2.59 13.40
N LEU A 248 -16.20 2.13 12.60
CA LEU A 248 -16.36 0.74 12.21
C LEU A 248 -16.22 0.66 10.68
N LYS A 249 -15.20 -0.05 10.20
CA LYS A 249 -14.93 -0.21 8.78
C LYS A 249 -15.03 -1.66 8.34
N LEU A 250 -15.55 -1.87 7.13
CA LEU A 250 -15.51 -3.14 6.41
C LEU A 250 -14.44 -3.06 5.32
N ASN A 251 -13.57 -4.05 5.26
CA ASN A 251 -12.63 -4.26 4.17
C ASN A 251 -12.91 -5.63 3.53
N ALA A 252 -12.94 -5.67 2.22
CA ALA A 252 -13.08 -6.88 1.44
C ALA A 252 -12.09 -6.89 0.29
N ASP A 253 -11.45 -8.03 0.05
CA ASP A 253 -10.51 -8.24 -1.06
C ASP A 253 -10.78 -9.61 -1.69
N PHE A 254 -11.01 -9.63 -2.99
CA PHE A 254 -11.28 -10.84 -3.76
C PHE A 254 -10.29 -10.93 -4.92
N ARG A 255 -9.59 -12.06 -5.03
CA ARG A 255 -8.62 -12.34 -6.09
C ARG A 255 -8.93 -13.67 -6.73
N HIS A 256 -8.93 -13.70 -8.05
CA HIS A 256 -9.16 -14.93 -8.80
C HIS A 256 -8.11 -15.10 -9.89
N TYR A 257 -7.64 -16.33 -10.03
CA TYR A 257 -6.59 -16.71 -10.97
C TYR A 257 -7.14 -17.82 -11.87
N LEU A 258 -7.15 -17.56 -13.17
CA LEU A 258 -7.72 -18.44 -14.19
C LEU A 258 -6.63 -18.81 -15.22
N ALA A 259 -6.24 -20.06 -15.26
CA ALA A 259 -5.38 -20.58 -16.33
C ALA A 259 -6.15 -20.61 -17.65
N LEU A 260 -5.63 -19.95 -18.68
CA LEU A 260 -6.25 -19.88 -20.00
C LEU A 260 -5.75 -21.04 -20.88
N GLY A 261 -6.21 -22.25 -20.59
CA GLY A 261 -5.86 -23.47 -21.30
C GLY A 261 -4.48 -24.05 -20.96
N THR A 262 -3.53 -23.22 -20.55
CA THR A 262 -2.20 -23.64 -20.12
C THR A 262 -1.73 -22.82 -18.91
N PRO A 263 -0.83 -23.34 -18.05
CA PRO A 263 -0.30 -22.58 -16.91
C PRO A 263 0.64 -21.43 -17.30
N VAL A 264 0.92 -21.25 -18.59
CA VAL A 264 1.74 -20.15 -19.10
C VAL A 264 0.96 -18.87 -19.36
N ALA A 265 -0.38 -18.96 -19.49
CA ALA A 265 -1.27 -17.82 -19.64
C ALA A 265 -2.31 -17.83 -18.52
N VAL A 266 -2.30 -16.80 -17.68
CA VAL A 266 -3.19 -16.69 -16.52
C VAL A 266 -3.88 -15.33 -16.56
N LEU A 267 -5.21 -15.33 -16.55
CA LEU A 267 -5.99 -14.14 -16.26
C LEU A 267 -6.11 -14.02 -14.73
N ALA A 268 -5.53 -12.98 -14.17
CA ALA A 268 -5.62 -12.67 -12.75
C ALA A 268 -6.41 -11.38 -12.57
N TYR A 269 -7.37 -11.36 -11.65
CA TYR A 269 -8.08 -10.13 -11.30
C TYR A 269 -8.33 -10.03 -9.80
N ARG A 270 -8.35 -8.80 -9.33
CA ARG A 270 -8.59 -8.41 -7.95
C ARG A 270 -9.73 -7.40 -7.92
N LEU A 271 -10.64 -7.58 -6.98
CA LEU A 271 -11.67 -6.61 -6.61
C LEU A 271 -11.54 -6.35 -5.12
N SER A 272 -11.49 -5.09 -4.73
CA SER A 272 -11.32 -4.73 -3.33
C SER A 272 -12.16 -3.51 -2.98
N ALA A 273 -12.68 -3.46 -1.76
CA ALA A 273 -13.43 -2.32 -1.26
C ALA A 273 -13.16 -2.08 0.22
N GLN A 274 -13.24 -0.82 0.59
CA GLN A 274 -13.30 -0.35 1.97
C GLN A 274 -14.55 0.51 2.14
N LEU A 275 -15.29 0.27 3.22
CA LEU A 275 -16.49 1.02 3.56
C LEU A 275 -16.46 1.41 5.03
N THR A 276 -16.87 2.63 5.34
CA THR A 276 -17.18 3.07 6.70
C THR A 276 -18.63 2.68 7.01
N LEU A 277 -18.82 1.73 7.95
CA LEU A 277 -20.15 1.25 8.36
C LEU A 277 -20.76 2.17 9.42
N ALA A 278 -19.94 2.76 10.27
CA ALA A 278 -20.37 3.70 11.31
C ALA A 278 -19.20 4.58 11.78
N GLY A 279 -19.53 5.76 12.29
CA GLY A 279 -18.57 6.69 12.85
C GLY A 279 -17.80 7.48 11.81
N GLN A 280 -16.64 8.01 12.20
CA GLN A 280 -15.75 8.83 11.39
C GLN A 280 -14.29 8.41 11.61
N THR A 281 -13.42 8.70 10.65
CA THR A 281 -11.97 8.54 10.79
C THR A 281 -11.28 9.88 10.52
N PRO A 282 -10.13 10.16 11.15
CA PRO A 282 -9.31 11.29 10.76
C PRO A 282 -8.89 11.15 9.29
N PHE A 283 -8.62 12.27 8.62
CA PHE A 283 -8.30 12.27 7.19
C PHE A 283 -7.12 11.33 6.84
N TYR A 284 -6.11 11.23 7.71
CA TYR A 284 -4.94 10.37 7.50
C TYR A 284 -5.23 8.88 7.72
N MET A 285 -6.39 8.53 8.28
CA MET A 285 -6.84 7.14 8.45
C MET A 285 -7.90 6.71 7.44
N THR A 286 -8.55 7.64 6.73
CA THR A 286 -9.58 7.30 5.73
C THR A 286 -9.07 6.33 4.67
N SER A 287 -7.79 6.48 4.36
CA SER A 287 -7.06 5.73 3.34
C SER A 287 -6.51 4.39 3.80
N TYR A 288 -6.76 3.98 5.02
CA TYR A 288 -6.09 2.87 5.69
C TYR A 288 -6.59 1.50 5.22
N HIS A 289 -6.47 1.24 3.94
CA HIS A 289 -6.98 0.05 3.27
C HIS A 289 -6.18 -1.23 3.53
N ASN A 290 -4.85 -1.14 3.58
CA ASN A 290 -3.99 -2.33 3.57
C ASN A 290 -3.46 -2.75 4.94
N VAL A 291 -3.93 -2.11 6.00
CA VAL A 291 -3.47 -2.35 7.37
C VAL A 291 -3.76 -3.75 7.85
N LEU A 292 -4.85 -4.32 7.40
CA LEU A 292 -5.30 -5.64 7.82
C LEU A 292 -4.57 -6.76 7.09
N ASN A 293 -3.71 -6.44 6.13
CA ASN A 293 -2.86 -7.45 5.53
C ASN A 293 -1.68 -7.74 6.46
N LEU A 294 -1.75 -8.82 7.20
CA LEU A 294 -0.81 -9.27 8.24
C LEU A 294 0.67 -9.22 7.83
N LYS A 295 0.96 -9.34 6.54
CA LYS A 295 2.33 -9.41 6.00
C LYS A 295 2.81 -8.13 5.30
N ARG A 296 1.99 -7.08 5.21
CA ARG A 296 2.37 -5.83 4.54
C ARG A 296 2.15 -4.63 5.45
N ALA A 297 3.19 -3.86 5.69
CA ALA A 297 3.12 -2.57 6.33
C ALA A 297 2.91 -1.49 5.25
N ILE A 298 1.72 -1.45 4.65
CA ILE A 298 1.33 -0.47 3.64
C ILE A 298 0.13 0.31 4.19
N TYR A 299 0.19 1.62 4.08
CA TYR A 299 -0.86 2.53 4.53
C TYR A 299 -1.02 3.63 3.47
N GLU A 300 -1.67 3.30 2.38
CA GLU A 300 -1.87 4.18 1.24
C GLU A 300 -3.34 4.18 0.86
N SER A 301 -3.81 5.32 0.39
CA SER A 301 -5.08 5.43 -0.32
C SER A 301 -4.95 4.90 -1.74
N LEU A 302 -5.96 5.11 -2.56
CA LEU A 302 -5.90 4.70 -3.96
C LEU A 302 -4.94 5.60 -4.75
N GLY A 303 -4.12 4.95 -5.57
CA GLY A 303 -3.00 5.52 -6.31
C GLY A 303 -1.68 4.87 -5.90
N GLY A 304 -0.66 4.98 -6.76
CA GLY A 304 0.67 4.41 -6.52
C GLY A 304 0.80 2.93 -6.84
N SER A 305 1.97 2.40 -6.57
CA SER A 305 2.39 1.05 -6.98
C SER A 305 1.62 -0.09 -6.32
N SER A 306 0.91 0.18 -5.22
CA SER A 306 0.25 -0.84 -4.39
C SER A 306 -1.23 -1.03 -4.69
N SER A 307 -1.85 -0.08 -5.41
CA SER A 307 -3.28 -0.09 -5.72
C SER A 307 -3.60 0.21 -7.18
N LEU A 308 -3.32 1.42 -7.67
CA LEU A 308 -3.61 1.88 -9.03
C LEU A 308 -2.31 2.38 -9.67
N ARG A 309 -1.59 1.51 -10.34
CA ARG A 309 -0.32 1.82 -10.99
C ARG A 309 -0.51 2.89 -12.08
N GLY A 310 0.36 3.88 -12.14
CA GLY A 310 0.27 5.00 -13.09
C GLY A 310 -0.52 6.21 -12.58
N ILE A 311 -1.36 6.04 -11.56
CA ILE A 311 -2.02 7.13 -10.85
C ILE A 311 -1.12 7.57 -9.70
N THR A 312 -0.99 8.86 -9.45
CA THR A 312 -0.17 9.40 -8.35
C THR A 312 -0.60 8.79 -7.00
N ARG A 313 0.36 8.46 -6.15
CA ARG A 313 0.12 7.91 -4.82
C ARG A 313 -0.84 8.79 -4.02
N ASN A 314 -1.82 8.19 -3.37
CA ASN A 314 -2.86 8.89 -2.58
C ASN A 314 -3.68 9.92 -3.38
N ARG A 315 -3.85 9.74 -4.70
CA ARG A 315 -4.65 10.62 -5.51
C ARG A 315 -6.13 10.61 -5.12
N ILE A 316 -6.61 9.49 -4.60
CA ILE A 316 -8.01 9.29 -4.22
C ILE A 316 -8.09 9.03 -2.73
N ILE A 317 -8.42 10.06 -1.95
CA ILE A 317 -8.66 9.99 -0.50
C ILE A 317 -10.16 10.18 -0.28
N SER A 318 -10.80 9.22 0.39
CA SER A 318 -12.24 9.22 0.67
C SER A 318 -12.58 8.24 1.80
N ASP A 319 -13.73 8.36 2.42
CA ASP A 319 -14.15 7.47 3.51
C ASP A 319 -14.35 6.03 3.10
N GLY A 320 -14.83 5.83 1.87
CA GLY A 320 -14.96 4.51 1.28
C GLY A 320 -14.64 4.51 -0.20
N PHE A 321 -14.05 3.43 -0.68
CA PHE A 321 -13.62 3.28 -2.06
C PHE A 321 -13.67 1.83 -2.54
N ALA A 322 -13.65 1.64 -3.85
CA ALA A 322 -13.42 0.35 -4.50
C ALA A 322 -12.26 0.43 -5.48
N LEU A 323 -11.61 -0.69 -5.70
CA LEU A 323 -10.60 -0.86 -6.75
C LEU A 323 -10.77 -2.19 -7.48
N ALA A 324 -10.34 -2.21 -8.73
CA ALA A 324 -10.22 -3.39 -9.56
C ALA A 324 -8.86 -3.39 -10.27
N ASN A 325 -8.18 -4.53 -10.24
CA ASN A 325 -6.97 -4.75 -11.02
C ASN A 325 -7.17 -5.99 -11.89
N ILE A 326 -6.82 -5.90 -13.17
CA ILE A 326 -6.91 -7.03 -14.10
C ILE A 326 -5.54 -7.17 -14.78
N GLU A 327 -4.97 -8.36 -14.76
CA GLU A 327 -3.67 -8.69 -15.37
C GLU A 327 -3.79 -9.94 -16.24
N LEU A 328 -3.25 -9.87 -17.45
CA LEU A 328 -2.98 -11.07 -18.25
C LEU A 328 -1.51 -11.46 -18.07
N ARG A 329 -1.23 -12.47 -17.25
CA ARG A 329 0.12 -12.95 -16.94
C ARG A 329 0.54 -13.99 -17.96
N LEU A 330 1.62 -13.70 -18.70
CA LEU A 330 2.13 -14.54 -19.77
C LEU A 330 3.58 -14.93 -19.48
N ARG A 331 3.85 -16.23 -19.28
CA ARG A 331 5.21 -16.76 -19.19
C ARG A 331 5.76 -16.92 -20.60
N LEU A 332 6.82 -16.17 -20.92
CA LEU A 332 7.38 -16.12 -22.28
C LEU A 332 8.45 -17.18 -22.51
N VAL A 333 9.40 -17.28 -21.57
CA VAL A 333 10.57 -18.15 -21.68
C VAL A 333 10.87 -18.78 -20.33
N LYS A 334 11.28 -20.04 -20.35
CA LYS A 334 11.86 -20.76 -19.21
C LYS A 334 13.26 -21.16 -19.54
N PHE A 335 14.19 -21.07 -18.60
CA PHE A 335 15.59 -21.51 -18.77
C PHE A 335 16.19 -21.82 -17.41
N ASP A 336 17.25 -22.60 -17.41
CA ASP A 336 17.96 -23.02 -16.23
C ASP A 336 19.37 -22.44 -16.22
N ILE A 337 19.84 -22.00 -15.05
CA ILE A 337 21.21 -21.58 -14.80
C ILE A 337 21.73 -22.39 -13.60
N GLY A 338 22.61 -23.33 -13.82
CA GLY A 338 23.04 -24.25 -12.79
C GLY A 338 21.87 -25.10 -12.27
N SER A 339 21.63 -25.05 -10.95
CA SER A 339 20.51 -25.73 -10.29
C SER A 339 19.28 -24.89 -10.14
N SER A 340 19.28 -23.63 -10.61
CA SER A 340 18.17 -22.69 -10.46
C SER A 340 17.35 -22.59 -11.73
N HIS A 341 16.02 -22.64 -11.56
CA HIS A 341 15.03 -22.50 -12.63
C HIS A 341 14.57 -21.06 -12.75
N PHE A 342 14.62 -20.51 -13.95
CA PHE A 342 14.19 -19.15 -14.24
C PHE A 342 13.04 -19.14 -15.23
N TYR A 343 12.19 -18.11 -15.12
CA TYR A 343 11.29 -17.73 -16.20
C TYR A 343 11.23 -16.23 -16.37
N VAL A 344 10.95 -15.80 -17.60
CA VAL A 344 10.58 -14.43 -17.93
C VAL A 344 9.10 -14.40 -18.25
N ALA A 345 8.40 -13.41 -17.70
CA ALA A 345 6.97 -13.22 -17.94
C ALA A 345 6.66 -11.73 -18.19
N THR A 346 5.54 -11.49 -18.87
CA THR A 346 4.95 -10.14 -18.99
C THR A 346 3.53 -10.15 -18.45
N ASN A 347 3.06 -8.98 -18.05
CA ASN A 347 1.68 -8.80 -17.57
C ASN A 347 1.13 -7.47 -18.06
N PRO A 348 0.51 -7.36 -19.25
CA PRO A 348 -0.36 -6.23 -19.54
C PRO A 348 -1.50 -6.17 -18.52
N PHE A 349 -1.86 -4.95 -18.11
CA PHE A 349 -2.85 -4.73 -17.05
C PHE A 349 -3.68 -3.47 -17.23
N VAL A 350 -4.83 -3.46 -16.59
CA VAL A 350 -5.68 -2.28 -16.38
C VAL A 350 -6.04 -2.24 -14.90
N ASP A 351 -5.91 -1.07 -14.29
CA ASP A 351 -6.30 -0.78 -12.92
C ASP A 351 -7.41 0.26 -12.93
N ALA A 352 -8.39 0.11 -12.05
CA ALA A 352 -9.51 1.03 -11.89
C ALA A 352 -9.80 1.27 -10.40
N GLY A 353 -10.15 2.50 -10.04
CA GLY A 353 -10.56 2.85 -8.68
C GLY A 353 -11.64 3.90 -8.67
N MET A 354 -12.48 3.90 -7.64
CA MET A 354 -13.54 4.88 -7.48
C MET A 354 -13.89 5.13 -6.03
N VAL A 355 -14.38 6.33 -5.76
CA VAL A 355 -14.99 6.69 -4.48
C VAL A 355 -16.35 6.01 -4.37
N LEU A 356 -16.62 5.39 -3.21
CA LEU A 356 -17.93 4.85 -2.85
C LEU A 356 -18.62 5.70 -1.77
N GLN A 357 -17.84 6.21 -0.83
CA GLN A 357 -18.29 7.10 0.24
C GLN A 357 -17.37 8.33 0.24
N PRO A 358 -17.83 9.48 -0.27
CA PRO A 358 -17.04 10.69 -0.29
C PRO A 358 -16.83 11.24 1.12
N THR A 359 -15.71 11.95 1.30
CA THR A 359 -15.55 12.89 2.42
C THR A 359 -16.55 14.02 2.21
N ASP A 360 -17.29 14.36 3.27
CA ASP A 360 -18.30 15.42 3.21
C ASP A 360 -17.63 16.80 3.07
N ILE A 361 -17.94 17.49 1.98
CA ILE A 361 -17.43 18.83 1.66
C ILE A 361 -18.60 19.72 1.24
N ASP A 362 -18.92 20.71 2.08
CA ASP A 362 -19.89 21.73 1.75
C ASP A 362 -19.29 22.76 0.76
N GLU A 363 -19.72 22.68 -0.50
CA GLU A 363 -19.22 23.57 -1.56
C GLU A 363 -19.35 25.05 -1.20
N GLN A 364 -20.49 25.48 -0.63
CA GLN A 364 -20.72 26.88 -0.32
C GLN A 364 -19.78 27.39 0.78
N GLN A 365 -19.60 26.61 1.84
CA GLN A 365 -18.69 26.95 2.93
C GLN A 365 -17.24 26.99 2.45
N VAL A 366 -16.81 26.03 1.63
CA VAL A 366 -15.47 25.99 1.07
C VAL A 366 -15.22 27.20 0.16
N ARG A 367 -16.17 27.58 -0.71
CA ARG A 367 -16.01 28.77 -1.56
C ARG A 367 -15.85 30.04 -0.74
N ILE A 368 -16.57 30.19 0.36
CA ILE A 368 -16.44 31.33 1.27
C ILE A 368 -15.07 31.30 1.98
N ALA A 369 -14.64 30.15 2.51
CA ALA A 369 -13.38 30.02 3.22
C ALA A 369 -12.16 30.27 2.31
N VAL A 370 -12.18 29.74 1.09
CA VAL A 370 -11.11 29.98 0.09
C VAL A 370 -11.05 31.44 -0.32
N ALA A 371 -12.21 32.08 -0.59
CA ALA A 371 -12.25 33.49 -0.96
C ALA A 371 -11.74 34.40 0.18
N ALA A 372 -11.93 34.04 1.42
CA ALA A 372 -11.41 34.77 2.59
C ALA A 372 -9.87 34.78 2.65
N THR A 373 -9.19 33.80 2.03
CA THR A 373 -7.72 33.74 1.88
C THR A 373 -7.20 34.47 0.62
N GLY A 374 -8.10 35.07 -0.16
CA GLY A 374 -7.74 35.77 -1.42
C GLY A 374 -7.52 34.86 -2.62
N GLU A 375 -7.89 33.57 -2.51
CA GLU A 375 -7.73 32.58 -3.56
C GLU A 375 -9.07 32.23 -4.22
N LYS A 376 -9.04 31.47 -5.31
CA LYS A 376 -10.23 31.03 -6.05
C LYS A 376 -10.48 29.55 -5.77
N ALA A 377 -11.69 29.19 -5.38
CA ALA A 377 -12.05 27.81 -5.08
C ALA A 377 -11.89 26.90 -6.31
N ASP A 378 -12.16 27.38 -7.51
CA ASP A 378 -12.05 26.59 -8.75
C ASP A 378 -10.59 26.23 -9.12
N ASP A 379 -9.59 26.87 -8.50
CA ASP A 379 -8.18 26.48 -8.66
C ASP A 379 -7.85 25.19 -7.87
N TYR A 380 -8.69 24.82 -6.89
CA TYR A 380 -8.48 23.69 -5.97
C TYR A 380 -9.58 22.64 -6.03
N PHE A 381 -10.78 23.02 -6.48
CA PHE A 381 -11.96 22.15 -6.47
C PHE A 381 -12.72 22.22 -7.79
N ASP A 382 -13.08 21.07 -8.32
CA ASP A 382 -13.97 20.89 -9.45
C ASP A 382 -15.28 20.24 -8.98
N PHE A 383 -16.17 21.04 -8.39
CA PHE A 383 -17.47 20.56 -7.92
C PHE A 383 -18.42 20.15 -9.06
N SER A 384 -18.10 20.47 -10.30
CA SER A 384 -18.86 20.00 -11.46
C SER A 384 -18.55 18.54 -11.83
N SER A 385 -17.39 18.02 -11.40
CA SER A 385 -17.01 16.63 -11.59
C SER A 385 -17.75 15.72 -10.61
N SER A 386 -18.34 14.64 -11.14
CA SER A 386 -18.92 13.61 -10.27
C SER A 386 -17.85 12.95 -9.41
N VAL A 387 -18.05 12.94 -8.09
CA VAL A 387 -17.17 12.29 -7.11
C VAL A 387 -17.08 10.77 -7.36
N TYR A 388 -18.13 10.17 -7.90
CA TYR A 388 -18.21 8.74 -8.20
C TYR A 388 -17.60 8.35 -9.55
N ARG A 389 -17.03 9.32 -10.29
CA ARG A 389 -16.37 9.03 -11.56
C ARG A 389 -15.16 8.13 -11.34
N PRO A 390 -15.06 6.97 -12.03
CA PRO A 390 -13.94 6.07 -11.84
C PRO A 390 -12.65 6.65 -12.47
N HIS A 391 -11.54 6.31 -11.85
CA HIS A 391 -10.18 6.59 -12.27
C HIS A 391 -9.61 5.34 -12.94
N PHE A 392 -8.93 5.48 -14.06
CA PHE A 392 -8.37 4.37 -14.83
C PHE A 392 -6.90 4.59 -15.14
N SER A 393 -6.16 3.49 -15.13
CA SER A 393 -4.78 3.44 -15.62
C SER A 393 -4.52 2.09 -16.28
N GLY A 394 -3.42 2.01 -17.01
CA GLY A 394 -3.02 0.76 -17.66
C GLY A 394 -1.55 0.74 -17.95
N GLY A 395 -1.04 -0.43 -18.29
CA GLY A 395 0.37 -0.60 -18.56
C GLY A 395 0.76 -2.04 -18.81
N ALA A 396 2.06 -2.29 -18.71
CA ALA A 396 2.62 -3.62 -18.81
C ALA A 396 3.83 -3.78 -17.90
N GLY A 397 4.06 -5.00 -17.43
CA GLY A 397 5.21 -5.34 -16.62
C GLY A 397 6.07 -6.43 -17.24
N LEU A 398 7.34 -6.39 -16.89
CA LEU A 398 8.30 -7.48 -17.12
C LEU A 398 8.64 -8.11 -15.77
N LYS A 399 8.62 -9.43 -15.71
CA LYS A 399 8.91 -10.22 -14.51
C LYS A 399 10.05 -11.20 -14.82
N VAL A 400 11.01 -11.28 -13.91
CA VAL A 400 12.01 -12.33 -13.90
C VAL A 400 11.88 -13.10 -12.59
N ALA A 401 11.57 -14.37 -12.68
CA ALA A 401 11.41 -15.22 -11.52
C ALA A 401 12.50 -16.26 -11.44
N MET A 402 12.97 -16.53 -10.22
CA MET A 402 13.90 -17.60 -9.88
C MET A 402 13.22 -18.55 -8.90
N ASN A 403 13.25 -19.85 -9.23
CA ASN A 403 12.65 -20.94 -8.43
C ASN A 403 11.18 -20.67 -8.04
N GLU A 404 10.44 -19.99 -8.93
CA GLU A 404 9.01 -19.61 -8.82
C GLU A 404 8.64 -18.67 -7.65
N ASN A 405 9.51 -18.48 -6.67
CA ASN A 405 9.24 -17.73 -5.44
C ASN A 405 9.92 -16.36 -5.39
N PHE A 406 11.07 -16.20 -6.00
CA PHE A 406 11.78 -14.94 -6.07
C PHE A 406 11.45 -14.26 -7.40
N ILE A 407 10.61 -13.24 -7.39
CA ILE A 407 10.14 -12.56 -8.60
C ILE A 407 10.56 -11.10 -8.53
N LEU A 408 11.44 -10.67 -9.45
CA LEU A 408 11.74 -9.26 -9.68
C LEU A 408 10.79 -8.72 -10.74
N SER A 409 10.19 -7.57 -10.46
CA SER A 409 9.11 -6.95 -11.23
C SER A 409 9.51 -5.54 -11.66
N VAL A 410 9.35 -5.25 -12.94
CA VAL A 410 9.42 -3.88 -13.47
C VAL A 410 8.09 -3.60 -14.17
N ASP A 411 7.28 -2.69 -13.60
CA ASP A 411 6.00 -2.27 -14.16
C ASP A 411 6.13 -0.86 -14.74
N TRP A 412 5.65 -0.67 -15.96
CA TRP A 412 5.44 0.63 -16.60
C TRP A 412 3.94 0.87 -16.71
N ALA A 413 3.48 2.04 -16.25
CA ALA A 413 2.07 2.36 -16.17
C ALA A 413 1.79 3.82 -16.51
N MET A 414 0.62 4.10 -17.10
CA MET A 414 0.14 5.44 -17.43
C MET A 414 -1.31 5.65 -16.96
N PRO A 415 -1.67 6.85 -16.49
CA PRO A 415 -3.05 7.20 -16.22
C PRO A 415 -3.79 7.40 -17.55
N PHE A 416 -5.10 7.14 -17.58
CA PHE A 416 -5.94 7.45 -18.75
C PHE A 416 -6.46 8.89 -18.70
N SER A 417 -6.31 9.58 -17.58
CA SER A 417 -6.64 10.99 -17.41
C SER A 417 -5.43 11.76 -16.87
N SER A 418 -5.14 12.91 -17.46
CA SER A 418 -4.10 13.83 -16.96
C SER A 418 -4.42 14.43 -15.60
N LYS A 419 -5.67 14.33 -15.13
CA LYS A 419 -6.07 14.74 -13.77
C LYS A 419 -5.57 13.77 -12.68
N ASP A 420 -5.11 12.57 -13.06
CA ASP A 420 -4.78 11.49 -12.12
C ASP A 420 -3.29 11.36 -11.83
N SER A 421 -2.44 12.03 -12.60
CA SER A 421 -1.00 12.07 -12.35
C SER A 421 -0.39 13.31 -13.01
N ASP A 422 0.62 13.87 -12.35
CA ASP A 422 1.51 14.91 -12.86
C ASP A 422 2.46 14.38 -13.96
N LYS A 423 2.61 13.04 -14.04
CA LYS A 423 3.48 12.37 -15.00
C LYS A 423 2.67 11.65 -16.07
N LYS A 424 3.19 11.65 -17.29
CA LYS A 424 2.60 10.89 -18.40
C LYS A 424 2.68 9.38 -18.18
N SER A 425 3.71 8.92 -17.49
CA SER A 425 3.89 7.51 -17.11
C SER A 425 4.79 7.35 -15.89
N ASN A 426 4.64 6.24 -15.20
CA ASN A 426 5.37 5.88 -14.00
C ASN A 426 6.03 4.51 -14.17
N VAL A 427 7.20 4.32 -13.55
CA VAL A 427 7.94 3.05 -13.52
C VAL A 427 8.09 2.61 -12.07
N TYR A 428 7.85 1.33 -11.82
CA TYR A 428 7.97 0.72 -10.50
C TYR A 428 8.84 -0.54 -10.58
N VAL A 429 9.83 -0.66 -9.70
CA VAL A 429 10.67 -1.86 -9.56
C VAL A 429 10.44 -2.43 -8.17
N LYS A 430 9.93 -3.65 -8.09
CA LYS A 430 9.53 -4.29 -6.83
C LYS A 430 9.64 -5.80 -6.88
N MET A 431 9.44 -6.42 -5.72
CA MET A 431 9.36 -7.87 -5.59
C MET A 431 7.92 -8.36 -5.73
N GLY A 432 7.73 -9.46 -6.44
CA GLY A 432 6.43 -10.13 -6.63
C GLY A 432 5.53 -9.49 -7.70
N TYR A 433 4.35 -10.09 -7.89
CA TYR A 433 3.23 -9.47 -8.60
C TYR A 433 2.51 -8.45 -7.70
N LEU A 434 1.60 -7.67 -8.26
CA LEU A 434 0.80 -6.71 -7.47
C LEU A 434 -0.08 -7.44 -6.44
N PHE A 435 -0.68 -8.58 -6.83
CA PHE A 435 -1.56 -9.39 -6.00
C PHE A 435 -1.47 -10.88 -6.32
#